data_53509de155510fc9b5b3863c6476c6b9
#
_entry.id   53509de155510fc9b5b3863c6476c6b9
#
_cell.length_a   1.000
_cell.length_b   1.000
_cell.length_c   1.000
_cell.angle_alpha   90.00
_cell.angle_beta   90.00
_cell.angle_gamma   90.00
#
_symmetry.space_group_name_H-M   'P 1'
#
loop_
_entity.id
_entity.type
_entity.pdbx_description
1 polymer ?
#
loop_
_entity_poly.entity_id
_entity_poly.type
_entity_poly.pdbx_seq_one_letter_code
_entity_poly.pdbx_strand_id
1 'polypeptide(L)'
;IDSKKLTELFLEFVQEVIDRYAVTDGRGEYMQYCNVETVYFDNAESVLGASIRNNVETRYPWMSVKPAKKKAIIDRIRCTQMLMGAGRFFLTEDCKSLETAFCDAVYDKESLVDERLDDGSTDIDSLDAFEYTIERDMKYLIDEE
;
A
#
# COMPACT_ATOMS: atom_id res chain seq x y z
N ILE A 1 9.44 18.77 -3.56
CA ILE A 1 8.35 18.58 -4.56
C ILE A 1 7.11 19.23 -3.98
N ASP A 2 6.43 20.08 -4.73
CA ASP A 2 5.16 20.65 -4.27
C ASP A 2 4.02 19.62 -4.38
N SER A 3 2.92 19.87 -3.68
CA SER A 3 1.78 18.94 -3.62
C SER A 3 1.12 18.71 -5.00
N LYS A 4 1.17 19.71 -5.88
CA LYS A 4 0.64 19.60 -7.24
C LYS A 4 1.46 18.61 -8.06
N LYS A 5 2.79 18.78 -8.06
CA LYS A 5 3.70 17.89 -8.79
C LYS A 5 3.64 16.45 -8.24
N LEU A 6 3.54 16.31 -6.93
CA LEU A 6 3.39 14.98 -6.30
C LEU A 6 2.07 14.31 -6.71
N THR A 7 0.97 15.07 -6.77
CA THR A 7 -0.31 14.56 -7.22
C THR A 7 -0.26 14.12 -8.69
N GLU A 8 0.37 14.90 -9.56
CA GLU A 8 0.58 14.54 -10.98
C GLU A 8 1.35 13.21 -11.11
N LEU A 9 2.49 13.08 -10.42
CA LEU A 9 3.30 11.86 -10.43
C LEU A 9 2.52 10.66 -9.88
N PHE A 10 1.71 10.87 -8.86
CA PHE A 10 0.88 9.80 -8.31
C PHE A 10 -0.19 9.33 -9.30
N LEU A 11 -0.84 10.25 -10.02
CA LEU A 11 -1.80 9.89 -11.06
C LEU A 11 -1.15 9.15 -12.23
N GLU A 12 0.06 9.55 -12.63
CA GLU A 12 0.85 8.84 -13.64
C GLU A 12 1.17 7.41 -13.18
N PHE A 13 1.59 7.25 -11.92
CA PHE A 13 1.85 5.94 -11.33
C PHE A 13 0.60 5.05 -11.28
N VAL A 14 -0.54 5.58 -10.85
CA VAL A 14 -1.81 4.82 -10.83
C VAL A 14 -2.18 4.35 -12.23
N GLN A 15 -2.04 5.22 -13.24
CA GLN A 15 -2.31 4.85 -14.62
C GLN A 15 -1.34 3.76 -15.13
N GLU A 16 -0.06 3.87 -14.79
CA GLU A 16 0.94 2.86 -15.13
C GLU A 16 0.60 1.49 -14.52
N VAL A 17 0.15 1.46 -13.26
CA VAL A 17 -0.28 0.22 -12.60
C VAL A 17 -1.49 -0.39 -13.30
N ILE A 18 -2.49 0.42 -13.63
CA ILE A 18 -3.69 -0.04 -14.36
C ILE A 18 -3.29 -0.66 -15.69
N ASP A 19 -2.46 0.03 -16.47
CA ASP A 19 -2.06 -0.40 -17.82
C ASP A 19 -1.18 -1.65 -17.77
N ARG A 20 -0.28 -1.75 -16.79
CA ARG A 20 0.66 -2.87 -16.63
C ARG A 20 -0.04 -4.18 -16.30
N TYR A 21 -1.06 -4.13 -15.45
CA TYR A 21 -1.75 -5.33 -14.95
C TYR A 21 -3.08 -5.63 -15.64
N ALA A 22 -3.50 -4.82 -16.58
CA ALA A 22 -4.62 -5.15 -17.45
C ALA A 22 -4.18 -6.26 -18.44
N VAL A 23 -5.04 -7.26 -18.60
CA VAL A 23 -4.80 -8.35 -19.55
C VAL A 23 -5.60 -8.08 -20.82
N THR A 24 -4.93 -8.03 -21.95
CA THR A 24 -5.55 -7.87 -23.28
C THR A 24 -5.42 -9.12 -24.11
N ASP A 25 -6.36 -9.34 -25.02
CA ASP A 25 -6.27 -10.37 -26.05
C ASP A 25 -5.32 -9.96 -27.19
N GLY A 26 -5.08 -10.85 -28.16
CA GLY A 26 -4.24 -10.57 -29.33
C GLY A 26 -4.77 -9.47 -30.27
N ARG A 27 -5.99 -8.93 -30.03
CA ARG A 27 -6.59 -7.82 -30.76
C ARG A 27 -6.54 -6.51 -29.99
N GLY A 28 -5.97 -6.53 -28.74
CA GLY A 28 -5.92 -5.38 -27.86
C GLY A 28 -7.21 -5.10 -27.07
N GLU A 29 -8.19 -6.02 -27.10
CA GLU A 29 -9.38 -5.93 -26.26
C GLU A 29 -9.09 -6.46 -24.84
N TYR A 30 -9.65 -5.81 -23.82
CA TYR A 30 -9.41 -6.19 -22.43
C TYR A 30 -10.15 -7.49 -22.10
N MET A 31 -9.39 -8.52 -21.70
CA MET A 31 -9.91 -9.75 -21.12
C MET A 31 -10.09 -9.63 -19.61
N GLN A 32 -9.25 -8.84 -18.96
CA GLN A 32 -9.33 -8.55 -17.53
C GLN A 32 -8.82 -7.13 -17.27
N TYR A 33 -9.63 -6.34 -16.58
CA TYR A 33 -9.24 -5.00 -16.14
C TYR A 33 -8.48 -5.08 -14.82
N CYS A 34 -7.43 -4.26 -14.70
CA CYS A 34 -6.81 -4.00 -13.40
C CYS A 34 -7.59 -2.86 -12.72
N ASN A 35 -8.33 -3.17 -11.67
CA ASN A 35 -9.06 -2.17 -10.91
C ASN A 35 -8.32 -1.85 -9.62
N VAL A 36 -7.80 -0.63 -9.53
CA VAL A 36 -7.40 -0.04 -8.24
C VAL A 36 -8.67 0.55 -7.62
N GLU A 37 -9.14 -0.03 -6.52
CA GLU A 37 -10.41 0.37 -5.90
C GLU A 37 -10.24 1.42 -4.82
N THR A 38 -9.19 1.31 -4.03
CA THR A 38 -8.96 2.21 -2.89
C THR A 38 -7.49 2.59 -2.79
N VAL A 39 -7.26 3.87 -2.53
CA VAL A 39 -5.95 4.44 -2.18
C VAL A 39 -5.97 4.80 -0.70
N TYR A 40 -4.97 4.33 0.05
CA TYR A 40 -4.80 4.69 1.45
C TYR A 40 -3.63 5.65 1.62
N PHE A 41 -3.79 6.64 2.49
CA PHE A 41 -2.74 7.61 2.81
C PHE A 41 -2.56 7.79 4.31
N ASP A 42 -1.39 8.26 4.73
CA ASP A 42 -1.11 8.55 6.13
C ASP A 42 -1.94 9.75 6.62
N ASN A 43 -2.61 9.62 7.75
CA ASN A 43 -3.42 10.67 8.37
C ASN A 43 -2.63 11.95 8.69
N ALA A 44 -1.31 11.84 8.90
CA ALA A 44 -0.45 13.00 9.15
C ALA A 44 -0.41 13.96 7.95
N GLU A 45 -0.64 13.45 6.73
CA GLU A 45 -0.58 14.18 5.47
C GLU A 45 -1.97 14.63 4.96
N SER A 46 -2.79 15.19 5.83
CA SER A 46 -4.21 15.50 5.54
C SER A 46 -4.42 16.43 4.34
N VAL A 47 -3.54 17.42 4.15
CA VAL A 47 -3.62 18.38 3.03
C VAL A 47 -3.30 17.68 1.71
N LEU A 48 -2.22 16.88 1.70
CA LEU A 48 -1.85 16.08 0.54
C LEU A 48 -2.93 15.04 0.24
N GLY A 49 -3.46 14.36 1.26
CA GLY A 49 -4.55 13.41 1.13
C GLY A 49 -5.81 14.00 0.52
N ALA A 50 -6.17 15.23 0.88
CA ALA A 50 -7.31 15.94 0.28
C ALA A 50 -7.05 16.28 -1.20
N SER A 51 -5.83 16.72 -1.54
CA SER A 51 -5.45 17.01 -2.93
C SER A 51 -5.49 15.74 -3.79
N ILE A 52 -4.91 14.65 -3.30
CA ILE A 52 -4.92 13.35 -4.00
C ILE A 52 -6.37 12.88 -4.18
N ARG A 53 -7.19 12.93 -3.13
CA ARG A 53 -8.61 12.53 -3.20
C ARG A 53 -9.33 13.24 -4.32
N ASN A 54 -9.29 14.57 -4.36
CA ASN A 54 -10.01 15.36 -5.35
C ASN A 54 -9.58 15.00 -6.77
N ASN A 55 -8.30 14.79 -7.01
CA ASN A 55 -7.77 14.49 -8.35
C ASN A 55 -8.01 13.04 -8.75
N VAL A 56 -7.82 12.08 -7.85
CA VAL A 56 -8.01 10.65 -8.11
C VAL A 56 -9.48 10.34 -8.35
N GLU A 57 -10.38 10.80 -7.47
CA GLU A 57 -11.82 10.52 -7.58
C GLU A 57 -12.46 11.24 -8.78
N THR A 58 -11.87 12.34 -9.23
CA THR A 58 -12.29 13.01 -10.47
C THR A 58 -11.85 12.22 -11.71
N ARG A 59 -10.61 11.77 -11.75
CA ARG A 59 -10.05 11.03 -12.89
C ARG A 59 -10.53 9.59 -12.96
N TYR A 60 -10.73 8.97 -11.80
CA TYR A 60 -11.16 7.58 -11.63
C TYR A 60 -12.37 7.51 -10.69
N PRO A 61 -13.59 7.76 -11.18
CA PRO A 61 -14.78 7.87 -10.34
C PRO A 61 -15.14 6.62 -9.52
N TRP A 62 -14.59 5.47 -9.89
CA TRP A 62 -14.78 4.21 -9.16
C TRP A 62 -13.82 4.04 -7.97
N MET A 63 -12.74 4.85 -7.92
CA MET A 63 -11.78 4.79 -6.82
C MET A 63 -12.24 5.61 -5.64
N SER A 64 -11.84 5.18 -4.44
CA SER A 64 -11.96 5.95 -3.22
C SER A 64 -10.61 6.20 -2.57
N VAL A 65 -10.42 7.39 -2.00
CA VAL A 65 -9.19 7.76 -1.28
C VAL A 65 -9.51 7.89 0.21
N LYS A 66 -8.88 7.10 1.05
CA LYS A 66 -9.19 6.97 2.47
C LYS A 66 -7.95 7.12 3.34
N PRO A 67 -8.07 7.70 4.53
CA PRO A 67 -6.97 7.67 5.50
C PRO A 67 -6.74 6.24 6.01
N ALA A 68 -5.48 5.91 6.29
CA ALA A 68 -5.11 4.67 6.95
C ALA A 68 -5.65 4.64 8.39
N LYS A 69 -5.94 3.46 8.92
CA LYS A 69 -6.45 3.28 10.29
C LYS A 69 -5.35 3.30 11.34
N LYS A 70 -4.13 2.99 10.99
CA LYS A 70 -2.96 2.89 11.87
C LYS A 70 -3.23 2.01 13.12
N LYS A 71 -3.61 0.78 12.88
CA LYS A 71 -3.69 -0.24 13.93
C LYS A 71 -2.32 -0.52 14.53
N ALA A 72 -2.28 -1.20 15.66
CA ALA A 72 -1.03 -1.58 16.32
C ALA A 72 -0.10 -2.31 15.36
N ILE A 73 1.19 -1.95 15.40
CA ILE A 73 2.23 -2.53 14.51
C ILE A 73 2.28 -4.05 14.66
N ILE A 74 2.16 -4.56 15.89
CA ILE A 74 2.20 -6.00 16.14
C ILE A 74 1.08 -6.75 15.42
N ASP A 75 -0.12 -6.17 15.34
CA ASP A 75 -1.25 -6.81 14.66
C ASP A 75 -1.03 -6.85 13.14
N ARG A 76 -0.47 -5.78 12.56
CA ARG A 76 -0.09 -5.72 11.15
C ARG A 76 0.99 -6.75 10.80
N ILE A 77 2.01 -6.86 11.63
CA ILE A 77 3.09 -7.84 11.46
C ILE A 77 2.54 -9.26 11.55
N ARG A 78 1.71 -9.56 12.56
CA ARG A 78 1.12 -10.90 12.72
C ARG A 78 0.26 -11.29 11.51
N CYS A 79 -0.57 -10.38 11.02
CA CYS A 79 -1.37 -10.62 9.82
C CYS A 79 -0.49 -11.00 8.64
N THR A 80 0.54 -10.22 8.36
CA THR A 80 1.49 -10.48 7.26
C THR A 80 2.20 -11.82 7.44
N GLN A 81 2.68 -12.13 8.65
CA GLN A 81 3.33 -13.41 8.94
C GLN A 81 2.39 -14.61 8.74
N MET A 82 1.13 -14.48 9.13
CA MET A 82 0.13 -15.53 8.92
C MET A 82 -0.14 -15.76 7.44
N LEU A 83 -0.26 -14.68 6.64
CA LEU A 83 -0.43 -14.79 5.19
C LEU A 83 0.79 -15.44 4.52
N MET A 84 2.01 -15.08 4.93
CA MET A 84 3.24 -15.71 4.45
C MET A 84 3.29 -17.20 4.82
N GLY A 85 3.01 -17.53 6.08
CA GLY A 85 3.01 -18.91 6.56
C GLY A 85 1.97 -19.80 5.89
N ALA A 86 0.84 -19.23 5.49
CA ALA A 86 -0.22 -19.92 4.74
C ALA A 86 0.04 -19.98 3.23
N GLY A 87 1.14 -19.43 2.72
CA GLY A 87 1.42 -19.37 1.27
C GLY A 87 0.47 -18.45 0.49
N ARG A 88 -0.14 -17.48 1.16
CA ARG A 88 -1.13 -16.54 0.59
C ARG A 88 -0.55 -15.14 0.33
N PHE A 89 0.76 -14.97 0.47
CA PHE A 89 1.46 -13.71 0.25
C PHE A 89 2.45 -13.84 -0.89
N PHE A 90 2.32 -12.96 -1.88
CA PHE A 90 3.17 -12.95 -3.07
C PHE A 90 3.59 -11.51 -3.38
N LEU A 91 4.83 -11.34 -3.80
CA LEU A 91 5.35 -10.10 -4.35
C LEU A 91 5.66 -10.29 -5.83
N THR A 92 5.38 -9.27 -6.63
CA THR A 92 5.84 -9.22 -8.02
C THR A 92 7.34 -8.91 -8.06
N GLU A 93 8.01 -9.28 -9.16
CA GLU A 93 9.49 -9.15 -9.28
C GLU A 93 9.98 -7.71 -9.20
N ASP A 94 9.14 -6.74 -9.46
CA ASP A 94 9.44 -5.30 -9.40
C ASP A 94 9.24 -4.68 -8.00
N CYS A 95 8.68 -5.41 -7.03
CA CYS A 95 8.51 -4.96 -5.63
C CYS A 95 9.81 -5.06 -4.79
N LYS A 96 10.96 -4.67 -5.34
CA LYS A 96 12.28 -4.84 -4.69
C LYS A 96 12.43 -4.02 -3.42
N SER A 97 11.92 -2.80 -3.38
CA SER A 97 11.98 -1.95 -2.17
C SER A 97 11.23 -2.60 -1.02
N LEU A 98 10.04 -3.14 -1.27
CA LEU A 98 9.23 -3.79 -0.24
C LEU A 98 9.86 -5.12 0.21
N GLU A 99 10.42 -5.92 -0.71
CA GLU A 99 11.16 -7.14 -0.38
C GLU A 99 12.33 -6.83 0.56
N THR A 100 13.14 -5.82 0.24
CA THR A 100 14.25 -5.37 1.08
C THR A 100 13.76 -4.88 2.43
N ALA A 101 12.69 -4.07 2.46
CA ALA A 101 12.12 -3.56 3.68
C ALA A 101 11.65 -4.67 4.64
N PHE A 102 11.06 -5.75 4.13
CA PHE A 102 10.72 -6.92 4.94
C PHE A 102 11.94 -7.64 5.54
N CYS A 103 13.04 -7.70 4.78
CA CYS A 103 14.27 -8.34 5.26
C CYS A 103 14.99 -7.52 6.35
N ASP A 104 14.93 -6.20 6.25
CA ASP A 104 15.73 -5.28 7.08
C ASP A 104 14.96 -4.73 8.28
N ALA A 105 13.64 -4.95 8.36
CA ALA A 105 12.82 -4.41 9.43
C ALA A 105 13.23 -4.93 10.82
N VAL A 106 13.44 -4.01 11.75
CA VAL A 106 13.77 -4.30 13.15
C VAL A 106 12.90 -3.47 14.09
N TYR A 107 12.67 -4.00 15.28
CA TYR A 107 12.00 -3.25 16.35
C TYR A 107 12.94 -2.23 16.99
N ASP A 108 12.38 -1.10 17.38
CA ASP A 108 13.07 -0.15 18.25
C ASP A 108 13.05 -0.69 19.69
N LYS A 109 14.19 -1.22 20.12
CA LYS A 109 14.36 -1.78 21.47
C LYS A 109 14.41 -0.73 22.59
N GLU A 110 14.63 0.53 22.24
CA GLU A 110 14.70 1.65 23.18
C GLU A 110 13.36 2.35 23.35
N SER A 111 12.41 2.10 22.47
CA SER A 111 11.05 2.65 22.58
C SER A 111 10.26 1.97 23.71
N LEU A 112 9.47 2.78 24.43
CA LEU A 112 8.54 2.29 25.45
C LEU A 112 7.22 1.76 24.86
N VAL A 113 7.02 1.93 23.55
CA VAL A 113 5.87 1.46 22.79
C VAL A 113 6.33 0.49 21.72
N ASP A 114 5.40 -0.29 21.21
CA ASP A 114 5.68 -1.26 20.14
C ASP A 114 5.85 -0.52 18.80
N GLU A 115 7.07 -0.13 18.51
CA GLU A 115 7.47 0.61 17.32
C GLU A 115 8.59 -0.10 16.56
N ARG A 116 8.66 0.13 15.27
CA ARG A 116 9.82 -0.23 14.45
C ARG A 116 10.92 0.82 14.62
N LEU A 117 12.18 0.38 14.50
CA LEU A 117 13.31 1.27 14.47
C LEU A 117 13.25 2.17 13.23
N ASP A 118 13.11 3.48 13.44
CA ASP A 118 13.06 4.51 12.40
C ASP A 118 14.26 5.47 12.57
N ASP A 119 15.43 4.99 12.23
CA ASP A 119 16.69 5.75 12.27
C ASP A 119 17.30 5.97 10.88
N GLY A 120 16.52 5.68 9.83
CA GLY A 120 16.95 5.75 8.44
C GLY A 120 17.77 4.53 7.96
N SER A 121 17.96 3.51 8.82
CA SER A 121 18.65 2.26 8.43
C SER A 121 17.74 1.29 7.69
N THR A 122 16.43 1.45 7.77
CA THR A 122 15.41 0.61 7.14
C THR A 122 14.38 1.44 6.40
N ASP A 123 13.73 0.84 5.40
CA ASP A 123 12.64 1.48 4.64
C ASP A 123 11.29 1.21 5.31
N ILE A 124 11.01 1.93 6.40
CA ILE A 124 9.76 1.85 7.14
C ILE A 124 8.57 2.33 6.31
N ASP A 125 8.76 3.35 5.49
CA ASP A 125 7.69 3.93 4.68
C ASP A 125 7.09 2.91 3.70
N SER A 126 7.93 2.07 3.08
CA SER A 126 7.44 0.99 2.21
C SER A 126 6.63 -0.06 2.98
N LEU A 127 7.03 -0.40 4.21
CA LEU A 127 6.27 -1.33 5.07
C LEU A 127 4.93 -0.74 5.49
N ASP A 128 4.92 0.49 5.96
CA ASP A 128 3.69 1.18 6.36
C ASP A 128 2.74 1.34 5.18
N ALA A 129 3.25 1.73 4.01
CA ALA A 129 2.44 1.84 2.80
C ALA A 129 1.77 0.52 2.43
N PHE A 130 2.50 -0.61 2.49
CA PHE A 130 1.93 -1.93 2.28
C PHE A 130 0.88 -2.27 3.34
N GLU A 131 1.20 -2.10 4.61
CA GLU A 131 0.33 -2.47 5.72
C GLU A 131 -0.97 -1.68 5.74
N TYR A 132 -0.97 -0.42 5.29
CA TYR A 132 -2.20 0.37 5.14
C TYR A 132 -3.19 -0.25 4.16
N THR A 133 -2.69 -1.02 3.19
CA THR A 133 -3.56 -1.69 2.22
C THR A 133 -4.35 -2.85 2.84
N ILE A 134 -3.82 -3.52 3.86
CA ILE A 134 -4.43 -4.69 4.47
C ILE A 134 -5.17 -4.40 5.79
N GLU A 135 -4.89 -3.28 6.45
CA GLU A 135 -5.37 -2.98 7.80
C GLU A 135 -6.89 -3.11 7.99
N ARG A 136 -7.67 -2.68 7.00
CA ARG A 136 -9.13 -2.70 7.08
C ARG A 136 -9.70 -4.10 6.99
N ASP A 137 -8.98 -4.98 6.32
CA ASP A 137 -9.44 -6.32 5.96
C ASP A 137 -8.76 -7.43 6.76
N MET A 138 -7.85 -7.09 7.70
CA MET A 138 -7.05 -8.06 8.46
C MET A 138 -7.90 -9.20 9.06
N LYS A 139 -9.07 -8.89 9.63
CA LYS A 139 -9.96 -9.90 10.20
C LYS A 139 -10.48 -10.89 9.16
N TYR A 140 -10.71 -10.45 7.93
CA TYR A 140 -11.17 -11.32 6.84
C TYR A 140 -10.02 -12.09 6.19
N LEU A 141 -8.80 -11.56 6.28
CA LEU A 141 -7.62 -12.22 5.73
C LEU A 141 -7.15 -13.37 6.61
N ILE A 142 -7.42 -13.32 7.92
CA ILE A 142 -6.96 -14.29 8.91
C ILE A 142 -8.05 -15.33 9.24
N ASP A 143 -9.33 -14.97 9.26
CA ASP A 143 -10.44 -15.79 9.77
C ASP A 143 -11.00 -16.79 8.74
N GLU A 144 -10.31 -17.06 7.64
CA GLU A 144 -10.68 -18.16 6.74
C GLU A 144 -10.12 -19.51 7.26
N GLU A 145 -10.73 -20.02 8.33
CA GLU A 145 -10.77 -21.44 8.66
C GLU A 145 -12.17 -22.01 8.52
#